data_f7f047939d8e44ea92a12562b9c0d150
#
_entry.id   f7f047939d8e44ea92a12562b9c0d150
#
_cell.length_a   1.000
_cell.length_b   1.000
_cell.length_c   1.000
_cell.angle_alpha   90.00
_cell.angle_beta   90.00
_cell.angle_gamma   90.00
#
_symmetry.space_group_name_H-M   'P 1'
#
loop_
_entity.id
_entity.type
_entity.pdbx_description
1 polymer ?
#
loop_
_entity_poly.entity_id
_entity_poly.type
_entity_poly.pdbx_seq_one_letter_code
_entity_poly.pdbx_strand_id
1 'polypeptide(L)'
;MTEVGITPQGGLPPFLSGVLVEESGKKTDLLAQDPPAFDAALAAEVALQRYGISGEIKPLAAEKDANFLITLLTGQKALLKITNAAEERAVTDMQTAALMHLAAADPDLPVQRICASLSGKAAEVATAADGQSHVVRLMTFLGGTVLSNATPRPGLHRALGDFHARVALGLRGFFHPAGGHFLQWDIKQAGHLRPLLTDVQDAALRAELERILDHFDAEVAPQLPHLRAQVVHNDFNPHNILVDGQEAQHPVGLIDFGDMVHTPLACDLAVACSYQLGQGADPLQDVCEMVTGFAKRLPLEPDEIALLPSLIRLRHATTLAIGASRARRYPDNAPYILRNAAASQRGLAALDHVGDIAAIKALQHAAGTE
;
A
#
# COMPACT_ATOMS: atom_id res chain seq x y z
N MET A 1 44.10 -46.81 38.08
CA MET A 1 44.13 -47.14 36.64
C MET A 1 42.75 -47.71 36.29
N THR A 2 41.85 -46.92 35.79
CA THR A 2 40.64 -47.38 35.16
C THR A 2 40.13 -46.18 34.34
N GLU A 3 40.28 -46.24 33.02
CA GLU A 3 39.76 -45.28 32.05
C GLU A 3 38.24 -45.33 32.05
N VAL A 4 37.62 -44.17 32.17
CA VAL A 4 36.18 -44.00 31.90
C VAL A 4 36.06 -43.26 30.60
N GLY A 5 35.66 -43.99 29.53
CA GLY A 5 35.30 -43.43 28.23
C GLY A 5 33.99 -42.64 28.32
N ILE A 6 34.02 -41.42 27.87
CA ILE A 6 32.81 -40.57 27.67
C ILE A 6 32.52 -40.56 26.17
N THR A 7 31.44 -41.24 25.76
CA THR A 7 30.80 -41.10 24.44
C THR A 7 29.88 -39.87 24.47
N PRO A 8 29.92 -38.98 23.49
CA PRO A 8 28.95 -37.92 23.37
C PRO A 8 27.72 -38.42 22.60
N GLN A 9 26.63 -38.71 23.30
CA GLN A 9 25.30 -38.74 22.70
C GLN A 9 24.64 -37.39 22.91
N GLY A 10 24.57 -36.59 21.88
CA GLY A 10 23.82 -35.35 21.81
C GLY A 10 23.09 -35.24 20.46
N GLY A 11 22.03 -36.02 20.32
CA GLY A 11 21.07 -35.81 19.25
C GLY A 11 20.27 -34.53 19.49
N LEU A 12 20.23 -33.63 18.50
CA LEU A 12 19.35 -32.47 18.48
C LEU A 12 17.90 -32.95 18.56
N PRO A 13 17.04 -32.26 19.33
CA PRO A 13 15.62 -32.60 19.39
C PRO A 13 14.97 -32.35 18.02
N PRO A 14 14.00 -33.19 17.62
CA PRO A 14 13.29 -33.01 16.37
C PRO A 14 12.49 -31.70 16.43
N PHE A 15 12.67 -30.88 15.40
CA PHE A 15 11.83 -29.71 15.16
C PHE A 15 10.38 -30.16 15.14
N LEU A 16 9.56 -29.58 16.00
CA LEU A 16 8.11 -29.76 16.04
C LEU A 16 7.50 -29.24 14.73
N SER A 17 7.34 -30.15 13.78
CA SER A 17 6.38 -30.01 12.70
C SER A 17 4.99 -30.23 13.31
N GLY A 18 4.21 -29.20 13.42
CA GLY A 18 2.83 -29.33 13.90
C GLY A 18 2.33 -28.12 14.65
N VAL A 19 2.44 -26.93 14.07
CA VAL A 19 1.51 -25.87 14.44
C VAL A 19 0.26 -26.12 13.60
N LEU A 20 -0.70 -26.79 14.22
CA LEU A 20 -2.10 -26.76 13.78
C LEU A 20 -2.51 -25.28 13.81
N VAL A 21 -2.60 -24.67 12.63
CA VAL A 21 -3.30 -23.39 12.47
C VAL A 21 -4.76 -23.72 12.75
N GLU A 22 -5.21 -23.41 13.95
CA GLU A 22 -6.63 -23.32 14.21
C GLU A 22 -7.22 -22.35 13.19
N GLU A 23 -8.17 -22.84 12.38
CA GLU A 23 -9.09 -22.03 11.61
C GLU A 23 -9.99 -21.24 12.60
N SER A 24 -9.43 -20.22 13.21
CA SER A 24 -10.21 -19.31 14.03
C SER A 24 -10.57 -18.07 13.23
N GLY A 25 -11.84 -17.99 12.88
CA GLY A 25 -12.51 -16.76 12.55
C GLY A 25 -12.56 -16.46 11.06
N LYS A 26 -13.77 -16.34 10.54
CA LYS A 26 -14.09 -15.65 9.29
C LYS A 26 -13.32 -14.32 9.27
N LYS A 27 -12.28 -14.21 8.41
CA LYS A 27 -11.65 -12.92 8.14
C LYS A 27 -12.75 -12.00 7.62
N THR A 28 -13.12 -11.02 8.41
CA THR A 28 -14.15 -10.05 8.06
C THR A 28 -13.58 -9.24 6.90
N ASP A 29 -14.27 -9.20 5.77
CA ASP A 29 -13.92 -8.35 4.66
C ASP A 29 -14.13 -6.89 5.13
N LEU A 30 -13.02 -6.20 5.42
CA LEU A 30 -13.02 -4.81 5.91
C LEU A 30 -13.77 -3.84 5.00
N LEU A 31 -13.74 -4.12 3.69
CA LEU A 31 -14.41 -3.32 2.68
C LEU A 31 -15.92 -3.64 2.57
N ALA A 32 -16.38 -4.64 3.32
CA ALA A 32 -17.79 -5.02 3.42
C ALA A 32 -18.49 -4.43 4.65
N GLN A 33 -17.75 -3.72 5.51
CA GLN A 33 -18.29 -3.10 6.71
C GLN A 33 -18.75 -1.67 6.43
N ASP A 34 -19.82 -1.25 7.07
CA ASP A 34 -20.27 0.13 7.02
C ASP A 34 -19.20 1.06 7.62
N PRO A 35 -19.01 2.27 7.06
CA PRO A 35 -18.16 3.27 7.67
C PRO A 35 -18.59 3.61 9.11
N PRO A 36 -17.64 4.05 9.98
CA PRO A 36 -17.99 4.48 11.34
C PRO A 36 -19.13 5.50 11.36
N ALA A 37 -20.11 5.29 12.22
CA ALA A 37 -21.31 6.14 12.34
C ALA A 37 -21.01 7.47 13.05
N PHE A 38 -20.17 8.31 12.42
CA PHE A 38 -19.82 9.65 12.85
C PHE A 38 -20.34 10.69 11.86
N ASP A 39 -21.07 11.66 12.37
CA ASP A 39 -21.39 12.89 11.63
C ASP A 39 -20.39 14.02 11.98
N ALA A 40 -20.55 15.15 11.33
CA ALA A 40 -19.69 16.32 11.57
C ALA A 40 -19.81 16.86 13.00
N ALA A 41 -20.97 16.74 13.64
CA ALA A 41 -21.19 17.23 15.01
C ALA A 41 -20.44 16.36 16.03
N LEU A 42 -20.57 15.03 15.93
CA LEU A 42 -19.85 14.10 16.79
C LEU A 42 -18.33 14.18 16.56
N ALA A 43 -17.89 14.33 15.29
CA ALA A 43 -16.49 14.55 14.96
C ALA A 43 -15.94 15.85 15.57
N ALA A 44 -16.74 16.94 15.62
CA ALA A 44 -16.39 18.19 16.28
C ALA A 44 -16.22 18.01 17.80
N GLU A 45 -17.12 17.27 18.42
CA GLU A 45 -17.04 16.96 19.84
C GLU A 45 -15.76 16.17 20.17
N VAL A 46 -15.47 15.14 19.40
CA VAL A 46 -14.24 14.33 19.57
C VAL A 46 -12.98 15.18 19.37
N ALA A 47 -12.95 16.04 18.35
CA ALA A 47 -11.82 16.94 18.09
C ALA A 47 -11.57 17.89 19.28
N LEU A 48 -12.63 18.45 19.81
CA LEU A 48 -12.53 19.35 20.97
C LEU A 48 -12.12 18.59 22.25
N GLN A 49 -12.79 17.48 22.56
CA GLN A 49 -12.57 16.75 23.82
C GLN A 49 -11.22 16.02 23.86
N ARG A 50 -10.78 15.45 22.74
CA ARG A 50 -9.54 14.64 22.69
C ARG A 50 -8.31 15.44 22.31
N TYR A 51 -8.47 16.48 21.48
CA TYR A 51 -7.35 17.21 20.90
C TYR A 51 -7.36 18.71 21.19
N GLY A 52 -8.42 19.23 21.81
CA GLY A 52 -8.53 20.65 22.19
C GLY A 52 -8.65 21.60 20.98
N ILE A 53 -9.06 21.09 19.82
CA ILE A 53 -9.19 21.88 18.60
C ILE A 53 -10.67 22.07 18.21
N SER A 54 -10.96 23.24 17.65
CA SER A 54 -12.25 23.58 17.08
C SER A 54 -12.09 24.31 15.75
N GLY A 55 -13.08 24.16 14.87
CA GLY A 55 -13.06 24.78 13.55
C GLY A 55 -14.22 24.32 12.68
N GLU A 56 -14.21 24.70 11.41
CA GLU A 56 -15.13 24.17 10.41
C GLU A 56 -14.79 22.72 10.13
N ILE A 57 -15.78 21.82 10.19
CA ILE A 57 -15.59 20.38 9.96
C ILE A 57 -16.35 19.96 8.70
N LYS A 58 -15.62 19.31 7.78
CA LYS A 58 -16.16 18.75 6.54
C LYS A 58 -15.84 17.27 6.42
N PRO A 59 -16.82 16.40 6.16
CA PRO A 59 -16.54 15.01 5.85
C PRO A 59 -15.76 14.93 4.54
N LEU A 60 -14.79 14.01 4.49
CA LEU A 60 -14.05 13.63 3.28
C LEU A 60 -14.48 12.25 2.84
N ALA A 61 -14.49 12.02 1.51
CA ALA A 61 -14.73 10.70 0.97
C ALA A 61 -13.67 9.71 1.47
N ALA A 62 -14.12 8.57 1.95
CA ALA A 62 -13.26 7.47 2.39
C ALA A 62 -13.93 6.14 2.03
N GLU A 63 -13.14 5.09 1.86
CA GLU A 63 -13.64 3.79 1.42
C GLU A 63 -14.17 2.95 2.59
N LYS A 64 -13.47 2.96 3.71
CA LYS A 64 -13.79 2.14 4.90
C LYS A 64 -13.85 2.93 6.21
N ASP A 65 -13.14 4.06 6.29
CA ASP A 65 -12.99 4.88 7.49
C ASP A 65 -13.95 6.09 7.44
N ALA A 66 -14.08 6.82 8.53
CA ALA A 66 -14.69 8.17 8.51
C ALA A 66 -13.57 9.21 8.66
N ASN A 67 -13.45 10.07 7.67
CA ASN A 67 -12.41 11.10 7.60
C ASN A 67 -13.06 12.50 7.64
N PHE A 68 -12.49 13.40 8.43
CA PHE A 68 -12.98 14.77 8.55
C PHE A 68 -11.84 15.77 8.40
N LEU A 69 -12.01 16.71 7.48
CA LEU A 69 -11.16 17.90 7.40
C LEU A 69 -11.62 18.89 8.46
N ILE A 70 -10.69 19.34 9.30
CA ILE A 70 -10.90 20.40 10.29
C ILE A 70 -10.13 21.63 9.81
N THR A 71 -10.84 22.74 9.58
CA THR A 71 -10.21 24.04 9.29
C THR A 71 -10.33 24.93 10.52
N LEU A 72 -9.21 25.16 11.20
CA LEU A 72 -9.14 25.99 12.40
C LEU A 72 -9.37 27.47 12.06
N LEU A 73 -9.73 28.28 13.06
CA LEU A 73 -9.88 29.74 12.90
C LEU A 73 -8.61 30.43 12.38
N THR A 74 -7.44 29.85 12.61
CA THR A 74 -6.14 30.33 12.07
C THR A 74 -5.96 30.03 10.59
N GLY A 75 -6.87 29.27 9.96
CA GLY A 75 -6.73 28.78 8.59
C GLY A 75 -5.90 27.49 8.49
N GLN A 76 -5.28 27.03 9.57
CA GLN A 76 -4.59 25.73 9.58
C GLN A 76 -5.60 24.60 9.41
N LYS A 77 -5.14 23.50 8.78
CA LYS A 77 -5.97 22.34 8.48
C LYS A 77 -5.42 21.10 9.18
N ALA A 78 -6.31 20.26 9.66
CA ALA A 78 -6.01 18.97 10.24
C ALA A 78 -6.96 17.90 9.69
N LEU A 79 -6.53 16.65 9.71
CA LEU A 79 -7.34 15.48 9.36
C LEU A 79 -7.66 14.70 10.63
N LEU A 80 -8.95 14.58 10.96
CA LEU A 80 -9.42 13.64 11.96
C LEU A 80 -9.80 12.34 11.24
N LYS A 81 -9.06 11.27 11.49
CA LYS A 81 -9.31 9.94 10.92
C LYS A 81 -9.89 9.02 11.99
N ILE A 82 -11.05 8.46 11.72
CA ILE A 82 -11.76 7.51 12.56
C ILE A 82 -11.74 6.17 11.86
N THR A 83 -10.96 5.24 12.41
CA THR A 83 -10.72 3.93 11.79
C THR A 83 -11.93 3.02 11.97
N ASN A 84 -12.28 2.25 10.94
CA ASN A 84 -13.34 1.26 11.01
C ASN A 84 -13.08 0.26 12.16
N ALA A 85 -14.12 -0.07 12.92
CA ALA A 85 -14.00 -1.00 14.06
C ALA A 85 -13.58 -2.43 13.64
N ALA A 86 -13.81 -2.80 12.39
CA ALA A 86 -13.37 -4.09 11.83
C ALA A 86 -11.86 -4.14 11.52
N GLU A 87 -11.16 -2.99 11.46
CA GLU A 87 -9.70 -2.97 11.33
C GLU A 87 -9.04 -3.50 12.61
N GLU A 88 -8.12 -4.44 12.48
CA GLU A 88 -7.37 -4.93 13.63
C GLU A 88 -6.62 -3.79 14.33
N ARG A 89 -6.80 -3.67 15.64
CA ARG A 89 -6.16 -2.63 16.42
C ARG A 89 -4.63 -2.61 16.22
N ALA A 90 -3.99 -3.77 16.15
CA ALA A 90 -2.55 -3.88 15.96
C ALA A 90 -2.09 -3.31 14.61
N VAL A 91 -2.92 -3.41 13.54
CA VAL A 91 -2.63 -2.81 12.23
C VAL A 91 -2.73 -1.28 12.31
N THR A 92 -3.76 -0.74 12.96
CA THR A 92 -3.88 0.71 13.19
C THR A 92 -2.72 1.26 14.03
N ASP A 93 -2.28 0.51 15.05
CA ASP A 93 -1.14 0.88 15.88
C ASP A 93 0.16 0.87 15.06
N MET A 94 0.35 -0.10 14.15
CA MET A 94 1.47 -0.14 13.20
C MET A 94 1.49 1.09 12.29
N GLN A 95 0.37 1.45 11.68
CA GLN A 95 0.26 2.63 10.82
C GLN A 95 0.64 3.92 11.58
N THR A 96 0.18 4.04 12.82
CA THR A 96 0.49 5.17 13.70
C THR A 96 1.98 5.22 14.05
N ALA A 97 2.55 4.10 14.45
CA ALA A 97 3.97 3.98 14.77
C ALA A 97 4.88 4.25 13.56
N ALA A 98 4.46 3.82 12.36
CA ALA A 98 5.20 4.07 11.12
C ALA A 98 5.26 5.58 10.79
N LEU A 99 4.14 6.30 10.92
CA LEU A 99 4.14 7.76 10.72
C LEU A 99 5.01 8.49 11.74
N MET A 100 5.03 8.03 13.00
CA MET A 100 5.93 8.57 14.03
C MET A 100 7.40 8.24 13.74
N HIS A 101 7.69 7.04 13.25
CA HIS A 101 9.03 6.64 12.82
C HIS A 101 9.52 7.51 11.65
N LEU A 102 8.69 7.70 10.62
CA LEU A 102 9.00 8.59 9.50
C LEU A 102 9.26 10.02 9.95
N ALA A 103 8.50 10.53 10.94
CA ALA A 103 8.71 11.86 11.47
C ALA A 103 10.06 12.01 12.18
N ALA A 104 10.57 10.94 12.79
CA ALA A 104 11.88 10.92 13.46
C ALA A 104 13.03 10.67 12.48
N ALA A 105 12.84 9.76 11.51
CA ALA A 105 13.87 9.36 10.55
C ALA A 105 14.13 10.44 9.47
N ASP A 106 13.08 11.09 9.00
CA ASP A 106 13.14 12.15 7.99
C ASP A 106 12.07 13.23 8.29
N PRO A 107 12.43 14.23 9.11
CA PRO A 107 11.51 15.31 9.49
C PRO A 107 10.96 16.11 8.30
N ASP A 108 11.72 16.19 7.21
CA ASP A 108 11.37 16.95 6.00
C ASP A 108 10.64 16.10 4.95
N LEU A 109 10.45 14.81 5.20
CA LEU A 109 9.65 13.95 4.30
C LEU A 109 8.21 14.44 4.30
N PRO A 110 7.62 14.80 3.14
CA PRO A 110 6.28 15.34 3.09
C PRO A 110 5.20 14.24 3.21
N VAL A 111 5.04 13.74 4.43
CA VAL A 111 3.99 12.78 4.80
C VAL A 111 3.20 13.33 5.99
N GLN A 112 2.02 12.79 6.21
CA GLN A 112 1.19 13.18 7.33
C GLN A 112 1.91 12.95 8.67
N ARG A 113 1.70 13.86 9.63
CA ARG A 113 2.25 13.77 10.98
C ARG A 113 1.15 13.52 11.99
N ILE A 114 1.39 12.63 12.94
CA ILE A 114 0.48 12.41 14.06
C ILE A 114 0.52 13.60 15.00
N CYS A 115 -0.64 14.13 15.34
CA CYS A 115 -0.82 15.16 16.37
C CYS A 115 -1.18 14.48 17.71
N ALA A 116 -0.41 14.73 18.75
CA ALA A 116 -0.70 14.19 20.07
C ALA A 116 -2.03 14.71 20.61
N SER A 117 -2.78 13.87 21.30
CA SER A 117 -3.99 14.25 22.01
C SER A 117 -3.67 15.08 23.27
N LEU A 118 -4.70 15.63 23.93
CA LEU A 118 -4.57 16.31 25.23
C LEU A 118 -3.99 15.38 26.32
N SER A 119 -4.17 14.07 26.19
CA SER A 119 -3.58 13.08 27.09
C SER A 119 -2.13 12.67 26.70
N GLY A 120 -1.56 13.27 25.65
CA GLY A 120 -0.23 12.95 25.12
C GLY A 120 -0.17 11.68 24.26
N LYS A 121 -1.29 11.05 23.92
CA LYS A 121 -1.34 9.83 23.12
C LYS A 121 -1.34 10.14 21.61
N ALA A 122 -0.77 9.24 20.83
CA ALA A 122 -0.79 9.30 19.37
C ALA A 122 -2.14 8.92 18.75
N ALA A 123 -2.95 8.14 19.48
CA ALA A 123 -4.29 7.74 19.09
C ALA A 123 -5.20 7.67 20.32
N GLU A 124 -6.46 8.00 20.13
CA GLU A 124 -7.51 7.94 21.15
C GLU A 124 -8.60 6.94 20.72
N VAL A 125 -9.58 6.75 21.60
CA VAL A 125 -10.78 5.98 21.32
C VAL A 125 -12.00 6.89 21.49
N ALA A 126 -12.92 6.80 20.52
CA ALA A 126 -14.23 7.45 20.59
C ALA A 126 -15.33 6.45 20.29
N THR A 127 -16.50 6.68 20.87
CA THR A 127 -17.70 5.87 20.68
C THR A 127 -18.60 6.53 19.66
N ALA A 128 -19.00 5.78 18.64
CA ALA A 128 -19.93 6.22 17.61
C ALA A 128 -21.37 6.27 18.13
N ALA A 129 -22.27 6.84 17.32
CA ALA A 129 -23.69 6.94 17.65
C ALA A 129 -24.38 5.57 17.84
N ASP A 130 -23.85 4.52 17.20
CA ASP A 130 -24.32 3.13 17.33
C ASP A 130 -23.74 2.38 18.55
N GLY A 131 -22.89 3.06 19.35
CA GLY A 131 -22.24 2.49 20.53
C GLY A 131 -20.93 1.74 20.26
N GLN A 132 -20.47 1.63 18.99
CA GLN A 132 -19.20 1.02 18.68
C GLN A 132 -18.02 1.93 19.03
N SER A 133 -16.90 1.32 19.45
CA SER A 133 -15.67 2.04 19.77
C SER A 133 -14.69 2.01 18.59
N HIS A 134 -14.16 3.17 18.24
CA HIS A 134 -13.27 3.35 17.11
C HIS A 134 -11.96 4.02 17.53
N VAL A 135 -10.87 3.68 16.86
CA VAL A 135 -9.60 4.39 17.00
C VAL A 135 -9.69 5.71 16.26
N VAL A 136 -9.30 6.79 16.96
CA VAL A 136 -9.29 8.15 16.41
C VAL A 136 -7.87 8.69 16.41
N ARG A 137 -7.45 9.23 15.28
CA ARG A 137 -6.15 9.89 15.11
C ARG A 137 -6.34 11.28 14.52
N LEU A 138 -5.65 12.25 15.07
CA LEU A 138 -5.52 13.57 14.46
C LEU A 138 -4.18 13.64 13.74
N MET A 139 -4.20 14.08 12.48
CA MET A 139 -3.02 14.20 11.66
C MET A 139 -2.96 15.56 10.98
N THR A 140 -1.76 15.97 10.59
CA THR A 140 -1.60 17.15 9.72
C THR A 140 -2.30 16.92 8.39
N PHE A 141 -2.90 17.99 7.84
CA PHE A 141 -3.44 17.97 6.49
C PHE A 141 -2.41 18.51 5.52
N LEU A 142 -2.07 17.73 4.50
CA LEU A 142 -1.10 18.13 3.48
C LEU A 142 -1.79 18.93 2.37
N GLY A 143 -1.16 20.03 1.97
CA GLY A 143 -1.58 20.80 0.80
C GLY A 143 -1.00 20.22 -0.49
N GLY A 144 -1.61 20.55 -1.62
CA GLY A 144 -1.19 20.11 -2.95
C GLY A 144 -2.36 19.69 -3.81
N THR A 145 -2.09 19.39 -5.07
CA THR A 145 -3.05 18.80 -6.02
C THR A 145 -2.86 17.30 -6.03
N VAL A 146 -3.95 16.53 -5.96
CA VAL A 146 -3.88 15.07 -6.11
C VAL A 146 -3.37 14.75 -7.52
N LEU A 147 -2.36 13.90 -7.64
CA LEU A 147 -1.69 13.62 -8.93
C LEU A 147 -2.68 13.13 -10.01
N SER A 148 -3.70 12.36 -9.64
CA SER A 148 -4.73 11.93 -10.60
C SER A 148 -5.52 13.08 -11.24
N ASN A 149 -5.47 14.28 -10.65
CA ASN A 149 -6.13 15.50 -11.14
C ASN A 149 -5.15 16.50 -11.75
N ALA A 150 -3.88 16.14 -11.90
CA ALA A 150 -2.83 16.98 -12.44
C ALA A 150 -2.34 16.48 -13.81
N THR A 151 -1.72 17.36 -14.57
CA THR A 151 -1.06 17.02 -15.83
C THR A 151 0.44 16.84 -15.58
N PRO A 152 1.02 15.65 -15.83
CA PRO A 152 2.45 15.42 -15.67
C PRO A 152 3.29 16.33 -16.58
N ARG A 153 4.34 16.94 -16.02
CA ARG A 153 5.37 17.63 -16.76
C ARG A 153 6.62 16.75 -16.89
N PRO A 154 7.48 17.00 -17.90
CA PRO A 154 8.73 16.26 -18.06
C PRO A 154 9.55 16.24 -16.75
N GLY A 155 10.03 15.04 -16.38
CA GLY A 155 10.80 14.81 -15.16
C GLY A 155 9.99 14.44 -13.92
N LEU A 156 8.64 14.54 -13.97
CA LEU A 156 7.79 14.16 -12.83
C LEU A 156 8.00 12.69 -12.44
N HIS A 157 7.99 11.75 -13.40
CA HIS A 157 8.11 10.33 -13.09
C HIS A 157 9.44 10.00 -12.40
N ARG A 158 10.52 10.67 -12.79
CA ARG A 158 11.82 10.57 -12.10
C ARG A 158 11.74 11.14 -10.67
N ALA A 159 11.07 12.26 -10.49
CA ALA A 159 10.87 12.84 -9.16
C ALA A 159 9.97 11.94 -8.27
N LEU A 160 8.96 11.28 -8.85
CA LEU A 160 8.14 10.28 -8.15
C LEU A 160 8.97 9.08 -7.69
N GLY A 161 9.87 8.57 -8.55
CA GLY A 161 10.79 7.49 -8.19
C GLY A 161 11.73 7.86 -7.04
N ASP A 162 12.35 9.04 -7.10
CA ASP A 162 13.21 9.55 -6.02
C ASP A 162 12.44 9.72 -4.70
N PHE A 163 11.21 10.24 -4.76
CA PHE A 163 10.34 10.41 -3.61
C PHE A 163 9.91 9.05 -3.01
N HIS A 164 9.53 8.09 -3.85
CA HIS A 164 9.18 6.74 -3.41
C HIS A 164 10.37 6.06 -2.71
N ALA A 165 11.57 6.13 -3.29
CA ALA A 165 12.79 5.63 -2.65
C ALA A 165 13.10 6.34 -1.32
N ARG A 166 12.81 7.64 -1.20
CA ARG A 166 12.96 8.39 0.05
C ARG A 166 11.99 7.90 1.13
N VAL A 167 10.75 7.59 0.77
CA VAL A 167 9.76 6.97 1.68
C VAL A 167 10.25 5.59 2.14
N ALA A 168 10.70 4.75 1.20
CA ALA A 168 11.25 3.43 1.51
C ALA A 168 12.46 3.51 2.45
N LEU A 169 13.37 4.46 2.22
CA LEU A 169 14.50 4.71 3.11
C LEU A 169 14.08 5.21 4.50
N GLY A 170 13.07 6.07 4.55
CA GLY A 170 12.50 6.55 5.81
C GLY A 170 11.88 5.43 6.66
N LEU A 171 11.34 4.39 6.02
CA LEU A 171 10.80 3.21 6.68
C LEU A 171 11.85 2.13 6.97
N ARG A 172 13.10 2.31 6.53
CA ARG A 172 14.17 1.34 6.78
C ARG A 172 14.40 1.17 8.28
N GLY A 173 14.40 -0.09 8.73
CA GLY A 173 14.55 -0.43 10.15
C GLY A 173 13.28 -0.27 10.98
N PHE A 174 12.19 0.19 10.40
CA PHE A 174 10.90 0.12 11.08
C PHE A 174 10.43 -1.33 11.15
N PHE A 175 10.09 -1.77 12.34
CA PHE A 175 9.54 -3.09 12.60
C PHE A 175 8.31 -2.98 13.51
N HIS A 176 7.28 -3.76 13.17
CA HIS A 176 6.09 -3.90 14.01
C HIS A 176 5.54 -5.32 13.92
N PRO A 177 5.07 -5.95 15.03
CA PRO A 177 4.53 -7.31 15.00
C PRO A 177 3.39 -7.52 14.01
N ALA A 178 2.56 -6.50 13.79
CA ALA A 178 1.47 -6.54 12.82
C ALA A 178 1.93 -6.37 11.36
N GLY A 179 3.22 -6.16 11.08
CA GLY A 179 3.70 -5.97 9.71
C GLY A 179 3.40 -7.15 8.78
N GLY A 180 3.35 -8.35 9.32
CA GLY A 180 3.05 -9.58 8.57
C GLY A 180 1.56 -9.92 8.45
N HIS A 181 0.64 -8.99 8.73
CA HIS A 181 -0.79 -9.24 8.59
C HIS A 181 -1.18 -9.58 7.14
N PHE A 182 -2.30 -10.27 6.96
CA PHE A 182 -2.82 -10.54 5.62
C PHE A 182 -3.46 -9.28 5.05
N LEU A 183 -2.97 -8.85 3.90
CA LEU A 183 -3.55 -7.76 3.11
C LEU A 183 -3.86 -8.27 1.71
N GLN A 184 -5.11 -8.21 1.29
CA GLN A 184 -5.54 -8.70 -0.02
C GLN A 184 -4.88 -7.95 -1.19
N TRP A 185 -4.50 -6.68 -1.00
CA TRP A 185 -3.81 -5.85 -1.97
C TRP A 185 -2.29 -6.08 -2.03
N ASP A 186 -1.72 -6.85 -1.11
CA ASP A 186 -0.30 -7.22 -1.15
C ASP A 186 -0.07 -8.28 -2.25
N ILE A 187 0.61 -7.87 -3.32
CA ILE A 187 0.87 -8.75 -4.48
C ILE A 187 1.73 -9.98 -4.12
N LYS A 188 2.47 -9.96 -3.01
CA LYS A 188 3.11 -11.15 -2.44
C LYS A 188 2.09 -12.26 -2.15
N GLN A 189 0.85 -11.89 -1.93
CA GLN A 189 -0.25 -12.79 -1.58
C GLN A 189 -1.12 -13.17 -2.80
N ALA A 190 -0.64 -12.93 -4.03
CA ALA A 190 -1.45 -13.06 -5.24
C ALA A 190 -2.10 -14.46 -5.43
N GLY A 191 -1.54 -15.53 -4.88
CA GLY A 191 -2.16 -16.85 -4.89
C GLY A 191 -3.58 -16.88 -4.31
N HIS A 192 -3.89 -15.98 -3.36
CA HIS A 192 -5.23 -15.85 -2.78
C HIS A 192 -6.29 -15.23 -3.71
N LEU A 193 -5.88 -14.74 -4.89
CA LEU A 193 -6.81 -14.19 -5.87
C LEU A 193 -7.56 -15.27 -6.66
N ARG A 194 -7.07 -16.52 -6.69
CA ARG A 194 -7.66 -17.61 -7.50
C ARG A 194 -9.17 -17.81 -7.29
N PRO A 195 -9.71 -17.85 -6.06
CA PRO A 195 -11.15 -17.95 -5.86
C PRO A 195 -11.96 -16.78 -6.44
N LEU A 196 -11.35 -15.57 -6.53
CA LEU A 196 -12.00 -14.37 -7.04
C LEU A 196 -12.16 -14.38 -8.57
N LEU A 197 -11.37 -15.20 -9.29
CA LEU A 197 -11.43 -15.27 -10.75
C LEU A 197 -12.78 -15.79 -11.26
N THR A 198 -13.54 -16.51 -10.44
CA THR A 198 -14.90 -16.93 -10.77
C THR A 198 -15.85 -15.74 -10.98
N ASP A 199 -15.53 -14.57 -10.45
CA ASP A 199 -16.30 -13.35 -10.57
C ASP A 199 -15.96 -12.54 -11.84
N VAL A 200 -14.84 -12.87 -12.51
CA VAL A 200 -14.44 -12.27 -13.79
C VAL A 200 -15.28 -12.85 -14.91
N GLN A 201 -16.21 -12.05 -15.46
CA GLN A 201 -17.19 -12.52 -16.44
C GLN A 201 -16.58 -12.77 -17.83
N ASP A 202 -15.59 -11.95 -18.23
CA ASP A 202 -14.87 -12.13 -19.49
C ASP A 202 -13.98 -13.36 -19.41
N ALA A 203 -14.29 -14.37 -20.24
CA ALA A 203 -13.57 -15.65 -20.24
C ALA A 203 -12.11 -15.51 -20.72
N ALA A 204 -11.83 -14.60 -21.66
CA ALA A 204 -10.49 -14.36 -22.16
C ALA A 204 -9.63 -13.69 -21.07
N LEU A 205 -10.16 -12.65 -20.44
CA LEU A 205 -9.51 -12.00 -19.30
C LEU A 205 -9.28 -12.98 -18.15
N ARG A 206 -10.27 -13.79 -17.79
CA ARG A 206 -10.13 -14.79 -16.74
C ARG A 206 -8.98 -15.76 -17.03
N ALA A 207 -8.91 -16.30 -18.27
CA ALA A 207 -7.84 -17.20 -18.67
C ALA A 207 -6.46 -16.52 -18.67
N GLU A 208 -6.40 -15.21 -18.97
CA GLU A 208 -5.17 -14.42 -18.84
C GLU A 208 -4.74 -14.29 -17.37
N LEU A 209 -5.67 -13.94 -16.48
CA LEU A 209 -5.38 -13.85 -15.04
C LEU A 209 -4.96 -15.19 -14.44
N GLU A 210 -5.57 -16.30 -14.87
CA GLU A 210 -5.15 -17.66 -14.48
C GLU A 210 -3.69 -17.92 -14.87
N ARG A 211 -3.29 -17.60 -16.11
CA ARG A 211 -1.89 -17.75 -16.56
C ARG A 211 -0.92 -16.88 -15.77
N ILE A 212 -1.31 -15.66 -15.41
CA ILE A 212 -0.47 -14.78 -14.58
C ILE A 212 -0.30 -15.38 -13.19
N LEU A 213 -1.34 -15.94 -12.59
CA LEU A 213 -1.24 -16.60 -11.29
C LEU A 213 -0.47 -17.93 -11.36
N ASP A 214 -0.57 -18.68 -12.46
CA ASP A 214 0.24 -19.90 -12.66
C ASP A 214 1.74 -19.53 -12.73
N HIS A 215 2.09 -18.49 -13.47
CA HIS A 215 3.47 -17.96 -13.50
C HIS A 215 3.92 -17.45 -12.13
N PHE A 216 3.03 -16.78 -11.39
CA PHE A 216 3.32 -16.37 -10.02
C PHE A 216 3.70 -17.54 -9.12
N ASP A 217 2.90 -18.61 -9.10
CA ASP A 217 3.13 -19.75 -8.23
C ASP A 217 4.42 -20.52 -8.63
N ALA A 218 4.67 -20.65 -9.97
CA ALA A 218 5.81 -21.40 -10.46
C ALA A 218 7.16 -20.64 -10.38
N GLU A 219 7.16 -19.35 -10.72
CA GLU A 219 8.40 -18.61 -10.97
C GLU A 219 8.63 -17.43 -10.01
N VAL A 220 7.57 -16.74 -9.59
CA VAL A 220 7.71 -15.51 -8.78
C VAL A 220 7.72 -15.82 -7.29
N ALA A 221 6.71 -16.51 -6.80
CA ALA A 221 6.53 -16.77 -5.37
C ALA A 221 7.73 -17.45 -4.69
N PRO A 222 8.42 -18.42 -5.33
CA PRO A 222 9.62 -19.03 -4.76
C PRO A 222 10.81 -18.06 -4.57
N GLN A 223 10.84 -16.95 -5.33
CA GLN A 223 11.92 -15.97 -5.27
C GLN A 223 11.68 -14.87 -4.26
N LEU A 224 10.41 -14.54 -3.95
CA LEU A 224 10.04 -13.43 -3.05
C LEU A 224 10.73 -13.49 -1.66
N PRO A 225 10.91 -14.66 -1.00
CA PRO A 225 11.60 -14.75 0.29
C PRO A 225 13.08 -14.36 0.25
N HIS A 226 13.69 -14.30 -0.94
CA HIS A 226 15.11 -13.95 -1.13
C HIS A 226 15.31 -12.46 -1.39
N LEU A 227 14.25 -11.72 -1.68
CA LEU A 227 14.31 -10.27 -1.92
C LEU A 227 14.38 -9.48 -0.62
N ARG A 228 14.96 -8.28 -0.68
CA ARG A 228 14.95 -7.33 0.43
C ARG A 228 13.51 -6.93 0.77
N ALA A 229 13.13 -7.09 2.02
CA ALA A 229 11.78 -6.82 2.49
C ALA A 229 11.78 -5.93 3.75
N GLN A 230 10.75 -5.12 3.87
CA GLN A 230 10.48 -4.27 5.04
C GLN A 230 8.99 -3.91 5.09
N VAL A 231 8.56 -3.18 6.10
CA VAL A 231 7.26 -2.52 6.06
C VAL A 231 7.31 -1.41 5.02
N VAL A 232 6.37 -1.39 4.08
CA VAL A 232 6.27 -0.43 2.98
C VAL A 232 4.91 0.25 2.96
N HIS A 233 4.74 1.27 2.11
CA HIS A 233 3.46 1.95 1.92
C HIS A 233 2.43 1.07 1.20
N ASN A 234 2.86 0.31 0.20
CA ASN A 234 2.09 -0.64 -0.61
C ASN A 234 0.94 -0.07 -1.46
N ASP A 235 0.73 1.24 -1.44
CA ASP A 235 -0.32 1.90 -2.25
C ASP A 235 0.12 3.27 -2.79
N PHE A 236 1.33 3.31 -3.41
CA PHE A 236 1.89 4.50 -4.04
C PHE A 236 1.22 4.77 -5.39
N ASN A 237 -0.06 5.15 -5.35
CA ASN A 237 -0.92 5.39 -6.51
C ASN A 237 -1.20 6.90 -6.72
N PRO A 238 -1.66 7.34 -7.91
CA PRO A 238 -1.91 8.75 -8.21
C PRO A 238 -2.96 9.45 -7.33
N HIS A 239 -3.81 8.70 -6.62
CA HIS A 239 -4.80 9.30 -5.70
C HIS A 239 -4.21 9.59 -4.32
N ASN A 240 -3.09 8.94 -3.97
CA ASN A 240 -2.41 9.10 -2.69
C ASN A 240 -1.19 10.04 -2.75
N ILE A 241 -0.81 10.51 -3.95
CA ILE A 241 0.30 11.41 -4.17
C ILE A 241 -0.22 12.84 -4.38
N LEU A 242 0.34 13.79 -3.65
CA LEU A 242 0.11 15.22 -3.83
C LEU A 242 1.29 15.83 -4.59
N VAL A 243 0.99 16.74 -5.51
CA VAL A 243 1.96 17.44 -6.37
C VAL A 243 1.81 18.95 -6.26
N ASP A 244 2.81 19.67 -6.74
CA ASP A 244 3.01 21.11 -6.58
C ASP A 244 2.05 21.99 -7.39
N GLY A 245 1.13 21.42 -8.15
CA GLY A 245 0.10 22.17 -8.89
C GLY A 245 -0.60 21.34 -9.95
N GLN A 246 -1.40 22.02 -10.78
CA GLN A 246 -2.10 21.39 -11.90
C GLN A 246 -1.15 20.90 -12.99
N GLU A 247 -0.02 21.57 -13.17
CA GLU A 247 1.09 21.19 -14.03
C GLU A 247 2.21 20.62 -13.14
N ALA A 248 2.12 19.33 -12.83
CA ALA A 248 2.90 18.68 -11.82
C ALA A 248 4.36 18.45 -12.25
N GLN A 249 5.31 18.92 -11.46
CA GLN A 249 6.74 18.63 -11.61
C GLN A 249 7.31 17.87 -10.41
N HIS A 250 6.78 18.14 -9.20
CA HIS A 250 7.35 17.58 -7.97
C HIS A 250 6.26 17.01 -7.06
N PRO A 251 6.48 15.82 -6.47
CA PRO A 251 5.66 15.34 -5.38
C PRO A 251 5.90 16.21 -4.14
N VAL A 252 4.80 16.63 -3.50
CA VAL A 252 4.81 17.46 -2.29
C VAL A 252 4.08 16.79 -1.13
N GLY A 253 3.60 15.55 -1.31
CA GLY A 253 2.97 14.79 -0.25
C GLY A 253 2.61 13.36 -0.62
N LEU A 254 2.62 12.47 0.38
CA LEU A 254 2.07 11.14 0.33
C LEU A 254 1.09 10.97 1.47
N ILE A 255 -0.10 10.46 1.16
CA ILE A 255 -1.20 10.22 2.09
C ILE A 255 -1.64 8.77 2.05
N ASP A 256 -2.48 8.40 2.99
CA ASP A 256 -3.12 7.09 3.13
C ASP A 256 -2.17 5.91 3.35
N PHE A 257 -1.72 5.79 4.59
CA PHE A 257 -0.89 4.70 5.09
C PHE A 257 -1.73 3.48 5.53
N GLY A 258 -2.92 3.30 4.93
CA GLY A 258 -3.87 2.23 5.28
C GLY A 258 -3.45 0.83 4.86
N ASP A 259 -2.68 0.71 3.77
CA ASP A 259 -2.28 -0.55 3.15
C ASP A 259 -0.83 -0.96 3.46
N MET A 260 -0.26 -0.40 4.55
CA MET A 260 1.10 -0.76 4.95
C MET A 260 1.20 -2.23 5.33
N VAL A 261 2.26 -2.88 4.84
CA VAL A 261 2.52 -4.31 5.08
C VAL A 261 4.01 -4.61 4.94
N HIS A 262 4.49 -5.66 5.59
CA HIS A 262 5.85 -6.19 5.38
C HIS A 262 5.89 -7.05 4.12
N THR A 263 6.50 -6.53 3.07
CA THR A 263 6.60 -7.18 1.76
C THR A 263 7.93 -6.81 1.09
N PRO A 264 8.37 -7.51 0.02
CA PRO A 264 9.55 -7.11 -0.74
C PRO A 264 9.45 -5.68 -1.27
N LEU A 265 10.57 -4.95 -1.24
CA LEU A 265 10.67 -3.59 -1.78
C LEU A 265 10.25 -3.54 -3.27
N ALA A 266 10.60 -4.57 -4.04
CA ALA A 266 10.22 -4.68 -5.43
C ALA A 266 8.69 -4.77 -5.62
N CYS A 267 7.93 -5.34 -4.66
CA CYS A 267 6.48 -5.36 -4.71
C CYS A 267 5.89 -3.93 -4.58
N ASP A 268 6.41 -3.12 -3.66
CA ASP A 268 5.97 -1.74 -3.48
C ASP A 268 6.30 -0.87 -4.71
N LEU A 269 7.51 -1.04 -5.28
CA LEU A 269 7.90 -0.37 -6.52
C LEU A 269 7.03 -0.82 -7.71
N ALA A 270 6.69 -2.10 -7.80
CA ALA A 270 5.81 -2.62 -8.86
C ALA A 270 4.40 -2.03 -8.78
N VAL A 271 3.86 -1.87 -7.56
CA VAL A 271 2.59 -1.17 -7.34
C VAL A 271 2.67 0.25 -7.91
N ALA A 272 3.71 1.01 -7.57
CA ALA A 272 3.90 2.36 -8.08
C ALA A 272 4.07 2.41 -9.60
N CYS A 273 4.89 1.53 -10.17
CA CYS A 273 5.14 1.43 -11.62
C CYS A 273 3.89 1.05 -12.42
N SER A 274 2.99 0.24 -11.86
CA SER A 274 1.77 -0.18 -12.57
C SER A 274 0.87 0.98 -13.01
N TYR A 275 0.94 2.10 -12.33
CA TYR A 275 0.20 3.32 -12.67
C TYR A 275 0.91 4.22 -13.69
N GLN A 276 2.16 3.90 -14.07
CA GLN A 276 2.99 4.70 -14.97
C GLN A 276 3.07 4.12 -16.39
N LEU A 277 2.45 2.96 -16.66
CA LEU A 277 2.44 2.37 -17.99
C LEU A 277 1.69 3.26 -18.98
N GLY A 278 2.42 3.72 -20.00
CA GLY A 278 1.89 4.62 -21.02
C GLY A 278 1.12 3.90 -22.14
N GLN A 279 0.45 4.69 -22.99
CA GLN A 279 -0.29 4.22 -24.17
C GLN A 279 0.44 4.59 -25.48
N GLY A 280 1.66 5.16 -25.40
CA GLY A 280 2.44 5.61 -26.55
C GLY A 280 3.22 4.48 -27.24
N ALA A 281 4.14 4.88 -28.14
CA ALA A 281 5.05 3.96 -28.84
C ALA A 281 6.03 3.27 -27.90
N ASP A 282 6.35 3.90 -26.77
CA ASP A 282 7.15 3.32 -25.69
C ASP A 282 6.31 3.31 -24.39
N PRO A 283 5.62 2.21 -24.12
CA PRO A 283 4.78 2.10 -22.93
C PRO A 283 5.58 2.12 -21.61
N LEU A 284 6.89 1.82 -21.66
CA LEU A 284 7.75 1.75 -20.47
C LEU A 284 8.47 3.07 -20.17
N GLN A 285 8.36 4.08 -21.01
CA GLN A 285 9.11 5.34 -20.84
C GLN A 285 8.98 5.91 -19.42
N ASP A 286 7.75 6.10 -18.95
CA ASP A 286 7.49 6.70 -17.63
C ASP A 286 7.86 5.76 -16.48
N VAL A 287 7.71 4.44 -16.68
CA VAL A 287 8.20 3.42 -15.74
C VAL A 287 9.71 3.47 -15.62
N CYS A 288 10.43 3.55 -16.75
CA CYS A 288 11.90 3.65 -16.76
C CYS A 288 12.37 4.94 -16.09
N GLU A 289 11.71 6.07 -16.33
CA GLU A 289 12.03 7.31 -15.60
C GLU A 289 11.82 7.17 -14.09
N MET A 290 10.73 6.54 -13.67
CA MET A 290 10.47 6.28 -12.26
C MET A 290 11.52 5.36 -11.65
N VAL A 291 11.86 4.26 -12.32
CA VAL A 291 12.92 3.34 -11.87
C VAL A 291 14.28 4.05 -11.80
N THR A 292 14.61 4.91 -12.77
CA THR A 292 15.82 5.72 -12.73
C THR A 292 15.88 6.62 -11.49
N GLY A 293 14.76 7.28 -11.17
CA GLY A 293 14.67 8.12 -9.96
C GLY A 293 14.82 7.32 -8.67
N PHE A 294 14.13 6.17 -8.61
CA PHE A 294 14.19 5.28 -7.47
C PHE A 294 15.61 4.70 -7.26
N ALA A 295 16.19 4.11 -8.31
CA ALA A 295 17.49 3.43 -8.23
C ALA A 295 18.64 4.38 -7.91
N LYS A 296 18.55 5.67 -8.33
CA LYS A 296 19.53 6.69 -7.97
C LYS A 296 19.65 6.89 -6.47
N ARG A 297 18.57 6.77 -5.72
CA ARG A 297 18.53 6.95 -4.26
C ARG A 297 18.64 5.63 -3.51
N LEU A 298 17.98 4.61 -4.00
CA LEU A 298 17.96 3.26 -3.45
C LEU A 298 18.24 2.27 -4.58
N PRO A 299 19.52 1.88 -4.81
CA PRO A 299 19.88 0.94 -5.86
C PRO A 299 19.10 -0.36 -5.78
N LEU A 300 18.63 -0.83 -6.92
CA LEU A 300 17.92 -2.10 -7.04
C LEU A 300 18.91 -3.25 -7.25
N GLU A 301 18.59 -4.40 -6.69
CA GLU A 301 19.35 -5.63 -6.90
C GLU A 301 18.92 -6.32 -8.21
N PRO A 302 19.80 -7.10 -8.85
CA PRO A 302 19.49 -7.76 -10.14
C PRO A 302 18.21 -8.59 -10.11
N ASP A 303 17.97 -9.34 -9.02
CA ASP A 303 16.80 -10.19 -8.86
C ASP A 303 15.50 -9.36 -8.69
N GLU A 304 15.59 -8.20 -8.04
CA GLU A 304 14.48 -7.27 -7.91
C GLU A 304 14.05 -6.72 -9.28
N ILE A 305 15.03 -6.35 -10.12
CA ILE A 305 14.77 -5.84 -11.48
C ILE A 305 14.22 -6.96 -12.39
N ALA A 306 14.77 -8.15 -12.31
CA ALA A 306 14.33 -9.28 -13.11
C ALA A 306 12.87 -9.67 -12.86
N LEU A 307 12.40 -9.52 -11.61
CA LEU A 307 11.02 -9.82 -11.24
C LEU A 307 10.05 -8.67 -11.50
N LEU A 308 10.54 -7.43 -11.67
CA LEU A 308 9.69 -6.24 -11.70
C LEU A 308 8.58 -6.28 -12.77
N PRO A 309 8.80 -6.73 -14.02
CA PRO A 309 7.72 -6.87 -15.00
C PRO A 309 6.61 -7.82 -14.55
N SER A 310 6.96 -8.97 -13.98
CA SER A 310 6.00 -9.95 -13.46
C SER A 310 5.22 -9.39 -12.25
N LEU A 311 5.86 -8.65 -11.36
CA LEU A 311 5.23 -7.99 -10.23
C LEU A 311 4.26 -6.89 -10.67
N ILE A 312 4.59 -6.12 -11.71
CA ILE A 312 3.68 -5.12 -12.30
C ILE A 312 2.44 -5.81 -12.89
N ARG A 313 2.62 -6.94 -13.61
CA ARG A 313 1.48 -7.75 -14.11
C ARG A 313 0.60 -8.23 -12.97
N LEU A 314 1.20 -8.70 -11.88
CA LEU A 314 0.47 -9.13 -10.68
C LEU A 314 -0.35 -8.01 -10.06
N ARG A 315 0.16 -6.77 -10.01
CA ARG A 315 -0.64 -5.63 -9.51
C ARG A 315 -1.87 -5.38 -10.39
N HIS A 316 -1.72 -5.44 -11.71
CA HIS A 316 -2.87 -5.33 -12.62
C HIS A 316 -3.86 -6.49 -12.42
N ALA A 317 -3.36 -7.73 -12.32
CA ALA A 317 -4.20 -8.90 -12.05
C ALA A 317 -4.95 -8.77 -10.71
N THR A 318 -4.28 -8.28 -9.66
CA THR A 318 -4.87 -8.00 -8.36
C THR A 318 -6.01 -6.99 -8.48
N THR A 319 -5.79 -5.87 -9.20
CA THR A 319 -6.79 -4.83 -9.42
C THR A 319 -8.03 -5.39 -10.15
N LEU A 320 -7.83 -6.21 -11.17
CA LEU A 320 -8.91 -6.78 -11.97
C LEU A 320 -9.70 -7.85 -11.20
N ALA A 321 -9.02 -8.76 -10.51
CA ALA A 321 -9.66 -9.84 -9.75
C ALA A 321 -10.46 -9.30 -8.55
N ILE A 322 -9.84 -8.44 -7.73
CA ILE A 322 -10.52 -7.81 -6.58
C ILE A 322 -11.65 -6.90 -7.07
N GLY A 323 -11.40 -6.11 -8.12
CA GLY A 323 -12.41 -5.22 -8.70
C GLY A 323 -13.65 -5.98 -9.18
N ALA A 324 -13.47 -7.09 -9.91
CA ALA A 324 -14.58 -7.92 -10.39
C ALA A 324 -15.40 -8.52 -9.24
N SER A 325 -14.72 -9.07 -8.23
CA SER A 325 -15.39 -9.67 -7.07
C SER A 325 -16.17 -8.64 -6.25
N ARG A 326 -15.57 -7.47 -6.01
CA ARG A 326 -16.25 -6.37 -5.29
C ARG A 326 -17.42 -5.78 -6.08
N ALA A 327 -17.26 -5.56 -7.39
CA ALA A 327 -18.33 -5.03 -8.24
C ALA A 327 -19.54 -5.98 -8.29
N ARG A 328 -19.31 -7.30 -8.27
CA ARG A 328 -20.38 -8.29 -8.15
C ARG A 328 -21.10 -8.21 -6.80
N ARG A 329 -20.36 -8.00 -5.72
CA ARG A 329 -20.91 -7.90 -4.36
C ARG A 329 -21.65 -6.57 -4.13
N TYR A 330 -21.18 -5.49 -4.74
CA TYR A 330 -21.70 -4.12 -4.58
C TYR A 330 -22.02 -3.49 -5.93
N PRO A 331 -23.07 -3.95 -6.62
CA PRO A 331 -23.38 -3.53 -7.98
C PRO A 331 -23.68 -2.03 -8.10
N ASP A 332 -24.29 -1.41 -7.08
CA ASP A 332 -24.57 0.03 -7.06
C ASP A 332 -23.31 0.89 -7.03
N ASN A 333 -22.19 0.36 -6.52
CA ASN A 333 -20.89 1.02 -6.47
C ASN A 333 -19.90 0.53 -7.54
N ALA A 334 -20.35 -0.36 -8.44
CA ALA A 334 -19.49 -0.97 -9.46
C ALA A 334 -18.74 0.06 -10.34
N PRO A 335 -19.33 1.18 -10.80
CA PRO A 335 -18.59 2.18 -11.57
C PRO A 335 -17.37 2.75 -10.86
N TYR A 336 -17.47 3.00 -9.56
CA TYR A 336 -16.36 3.46 -8.74
C TYR A 336 -15.31 2.36 -8.51
N ILE A 337 -15.75 1.16 -8.19
CA ILE A 337 -14.90 -0.01 -7.94
C ILE A 337 -14.06 -0.32 -9.18
N LEU A 338 -14.67 -0.30 -10.36
CA LEU A 338 -14.02 -0.67 -11.63
C LEU A 338 -13.30 0.50 -12.31
N ARG A 339 -13.17 1.66 -11.68
CA ARG A 339 -12.56 2.86 -12.27
C ARG A 339 -11.14 2.62 -12.84
N ASN A 340 -10.38 1.72 -12.25
CA ASN A 340 -9.03 1.36 -12.67
C ASN A 340 -8.97 0.12 -13.60
N ALA A 341 -10.08 -0.59 -13.85
CA ALA A 341 -10.08 -1.85 -14.58
C ALA A 341 -9.59 -1.68 -16.03
N ALA A 342 -10.10 -0.68 -16.75
CA ALA A 342 -9.67 -0.43 -18.12
C ALA A 342 -8.18 -0.03 -18.22
N ALA A 343 -7.65 0.70 -17.25
CA ALA A 343 -6.24 1.04 -17.20
C ALA A 343 -5.39 -0.21 -16.94
N SER A 344 -5.83 -1.09 -16.03
CA SER A 344 -5.13 -2.34 -15.74
C SER A 344 -5.10 -3.30 -16.94
N GLN A 345 -6.19 -3.43 -17.69
CA GLN A 345 -6.20 -4.23 -18.92
C GLN A 345 -5.23 -3.66 -19.97
N ARG A 346 -5.20 -2.33 -20.15
CA ARG A 346 -4.21 -1.70 -21.05
C ARG A 346 -2.78 -1.92 -20.59
N GLY A 347 -2.55 -1.89 -19.27
CA GLY A 347 -1.22 -2.17 -18.69
C GLY A 347 -0.75 -3.59 -18.99
N LEU A 348 -1.63 -4.60 -18.85
CA LEU A 348 -1.31 -5.98 -19.24
C LEU A 348 -0.97 -6.08 -20.74
N ALA A 349 -1.82 -5.51 -21.61
CA ALA A 349 -1.58 -5.51 -23.04
C ALA A 349 -0.28 -4.78 -23.45
N ALA A 350 0.08 -3.71 -22.75
CA ALA A 350 1.33 -2.98 -22.97
C ALA A 350 2.55 -3.83 -22.62
N LEU A 351 2.53 -4.53 -21.49
CA LEU A 351 3.60 -5.45 -21.10
C LEU A 351 3.71 -6.65 -22.04
N ASP A 352 2.59 -7.18 -22.53
CA ASP A 352 2.60 -8.26 -23.52
C ASP A 352 3.19 -7.81 -24.86
N HIS A 353 2.87 -6.57 -25.28
CA HIS A 353 3.43 -5.99 -26.50
C HIS A 353 4.96 -5.82 -26.41
N VAL A 354 5.47 -5.37 -25.27
CA VAL A 354 6.92 -5.19 -25.04
C VAL A 354 7.63 -6.53 -24.90
N GLY A 355 7.05 -7.47 -24.19
CA GLY A 355 7.64 -8.76 -23.82
C GLY A 355 8.64 -8.67 -22.68
N ASP A 356 8.74 -9.74 -21.88
CA ASP A 356 9.47 -9.73 -20.61
C ASP A 356 10.98 -9.46 -20.78
N ILE A 357 11.62 -10.04 -21.79
CA ILE A 357 13.06 -9.85 -22.04
C ILE A 357 13.38 -8.38 -22.34
N ALA A 358 12.57 -7.74 -23.19
CA ALA A 358 12.76 -6.33 -23.52
C ALA A 358 12.47 -5.43 -22.34
N ALA A 359 11.42 -5.75 -21.56
CA ALA A 359 11.08 -5.00 -20.34
C ALA A 359 12.19 -5.09 -19.30
N ILE A 360 12.73 -6.28 -19.02
CA ILE A 360 13.85 -6.46 -18.09
C ILE A 360 15.05 -5.63 -18.51
N LYS A 361 15.46 -5.70 -19.80
CA LYS A 361 16.60 -4.92 -20.31
C LYS A 361 16.38 -3.41 -20.16
N ALA A 362 15.19 -2.92 -20.51
CA ALA A 362 14.87 -1.50 -20.34
C ALA A 362 14.96 -1.06 -18.87
N LEU A 363 14.49 -1.88 -17.94
CA LEU A 363 14.55 -1.62 -16.50
C LEU A 363 15.96 -1.73 -15.93
N GLN A 364 16.79 -2.66 -16.43
CA GLN A 364 18.22 -2.76 -16.08
C GLN A 364 18.95 -1.47 -16.50
N HIS A 365 18.75 -1.04 -17.74
CA HIS A 365 19.32 0.22 -18.23
C HIS A 365 18.84 1.41 -17.38
N ALA A 366 17.55 1.50 -17.10
CA ALA A 366 16.98 2.56 -16.24
C ALA A 366 17.55 2.57 -14.81
N ALA A 367 17.84 1.39 -14.27
CA ALA A 367 18.44 1.24 -12.94
C ALA A 367 19.96 1.46 -12.91
N GLY A 368 20.62 1.55 -14.09
CA GLY A 368 22.09 1.73 -14.20
C GLY A 368 22.88 0.49 -13.81
N THR A 369 22.34 -0.70 -14.11
CA THR A 369 22.93 -2.00 -13.76
C THR A 369 23.50 -2.74 -14.98
N GLU A 370 23.49 -2.13 -16.17
CA GLU A 370 24.17 -2.61 -17.39
C GLU A 370 25.63 -2.22 -17.43
#